data_bec2453a009e4c3925a00ca7376cd8d9
#
_entry.id   bec2453a009e4c3925a00ca7376cd8d9
#
_cell.length_a   1.000
_cell.length_b   1.000
_cell.length_c   1.000
_cell.angle_alpha   90.00
_cell.angle_beta   90.00
_cell.angle_gamma   90.00
#
_symmetry.space_group_name_H-M   'P 1'
#
loop_
_entity.id
_entity.type
_entity.pdbx_description
1 polymer ?
#
loop_
_entity_poly.entity_id
_entity_poly.type
_entity_poly.pdbx_seq_one_letter_code
_entity_poly.pdbx_strand_id
1 'polypeptide(L)'
;FLPSREYHSAEDVQAAVDEMREFFQTGATMPLHYRRGILVKLRSYLKKHEKEALQALTDDLGKSSFEGYATELGIVYDEIRFCLSKMYGWAKPKRVPTPLAHFPSSSKIYASPYGVAAVLSPWNYPLQLALVPMIDALTAGNCVVLKPSRTSQSTSAFLQKLCEEVFDERLVRCLPGSSEMNDWILSIHFDKIFFTGSPTIGRQIMHAAAENLTDVTLELGGKSPCIIASDANIKRAAQRVAWGKCINSGQTCVAPDY
;
A
#
# COMPACT_ATOMS: atom_id res chain seq x y z
N PHE A 1 4.20 26.35 -1.43
CA PHE A 1 5.02 25.12 -1.61
C PHE A 1 6.13 25.17 -0.59
N LEU A 2 6.12 24.34 0.42
CA LEU A 2 7.32 24.01 1.17
C LEU A 2 8.16 23.09 0.30
N PRO A 3 9.49 23.30 0.20
CA PRO A 3 10.34 22.37 -0.55
C PRO A 3 10.20 20.96 0.05
N SER A 4 10.19 19.94 -0.82
CA SER A 4 10.22 18.55 -0.39
C SER A 4 11.38 18.34 0.59
N ARG A 5 11.12 17.70 1.73
CA ARG A 5 12.15 17.43 2.73
C ARG A 5 13.22 16.52 2.11
N GLU A 6 14.45 16.99 2.09
CA GLU A 6 15.60 16.18 1.70
C GLU A 6 16.05 15.32 2.89
N TYR A 7 16.45 14.10 2.60
CA TYR A 7 16.99 13.15 3.58
C TYR A 7 18.44 12.86 3.21
N HIS A 8 19.33 13.04 4.16
CA HIS A 8 20.78 12.88 3.96
C HIS A 8 21.35 11.69 4.73
N SER A 9 20.56 11.10 5.64
CA SER A 9 20.98 9.96 6.46
C SER A 9 19.80 9.11 6.93
N ALA A 10 20.10 7.93 7.49
CA ALA A 10 19.09 7.10 8.15
C ALA A 10 18.49 7.79 9.39
N GLU A 11 19.29 8.59 10.10
CA GLU A 11 18.85 9.36 11.26
C GLU A 11 17.79 10.40 10.88
N ASP A 12 17.92 11.07 9.72
CA ASP A 12 16.90 12.01 9.23
C ASP A 12 15.57 11.29 8.96
N VAL A 13 15.63 10.08 8.40
CA VAL A 13 14.44 9.26 8.15
C VAL A 13 13.84 8.78 9.48
N GLN A 14 14.67 8.35 10.43
CA GLN A 14 14.21 7.93 11.75
C GLN A 14 13.52 9.08 12.48
N ALA A 15 14.12 10.27 12.50
CA ALA A 15 13.51 11.46 13.10
C ALA A 15 12.14 11.78 12.48
N ALA A 16 12.01 11.64 11.16
CA ALA A 16 10.76 11.82 10.47
C ALA A 16 9.70 10.78 10.88
N VAL A 17 10.10 9.53 11.07
CA VAL A 17 9.21 8.46 11.57
C VAL A 17 8.82 8.69 13.03
N ASP A 18 9.71 9.23 13.85
CA ASP A 18 9.42 9.54 15.25
C ASP A 18 8.41 10.69 15.36
N GLU A 19 8.51 11.75 14.52
CA GLU A 19 7.47 12.79 14.41
C GLU A 19 6.09 12.19 14.05
N MET A 20 6.05 11.21 13.15
CA MET A 20 4.81 10.50 12.79
C MET A 20 4.28 9.64 13.95
N ARG A 21 5.17 9.02 14.72
CA ARG A 21 4.81 8.24 15.90
C ARG A 21 4.24 9.12 17.01
N GLU A 22 4.83 10.29 17.25
CA GLU A 22 4.28 11.29 18.16
C GLU A 22 2.88 11.74 17.74
N PHE A 23 2.70 12.03 16.44
CA PHE A 23 1.37 12.38 15.91
C PHE A 23 0.36 11.25 16.10
N PHE A 24 0.74 10.00 15.83
CA PHE A 24 -0.11 8.83 16.07
C PHE A 24 -0.52 8.73 17.54
N GLN A 25 0.41 8.95 18.50
CA GLN A 25 0.15 8.88 19.93
C GLN A 25 -0.84 9.94 20.42
N THR A 26 -1.03 11.06 19.70
CA THR A 26 -2.09 12.03 20.03
C THR A 26 -3.51 11.45 19.85
N GLY A 27 -3.66 10.31 19.18
CA GLY A 27 -4.94 9.71 18.84
C GLY A 27 -5.69 10.41 17.70
N ALA A 28 -5.06 11.35 17.00
CA ALA A 28 -5.68 12.11 15.90
C ALA A 28 -6.21 11.22 14.77
N THR A 29 -5.60 10.05 14.55
CA THR A 29 -6.01 9.08 13.52
C THR A 29 -7.15 8.14 13.98
N MET A 30 -7.52 8.13 15.26
CA MET A 30 -8.50 7.19 15.81
C MET A 30 -9.94 7.45 15.35
N PRO A 31 -10.44 8.70 15.24
CA PRO A 31 -11.81 8.96 14.85
C PRO A 31 -12.10 8.52 13.40
N LEU A 32 -13.16 7.73 13.20
CA LEU A 32 -13.54 7.22 11.87
C LEU A 32 -13.92 8.32 10.89
N HIS A 33 -14.51 9.44 11.36
CA HIS A 33 -14.83 10.57 10.49
C HIS A 33 -13.56 11.24 9.92
N TYR A 34 -12.48 11.29 10.69
CA TYR A 34 -11.18 11.78 10.23
C TYR A 34 -10.63 10.89 9.12
N ARG A 35 -10.56 9.55 9.34
CA ARG A 35 -10.11 8.58 8.33
C ARG A 35 -10.96 8.65 7.06
N ARG A 36 -12.29 8.76 7.21
CA ARG A 36 -13.22 8.94 6.09
C ARG A 36 -12.92 10.20 5.29
N GLY A 37 -12.66 11.31 5.98
CA GLY A 37 -12.30 12.60 5.36
C GLY A 37 -11.05 12.50 4.50
N ILE A 38 -10.03 11.80 4.99
CA ILE A 38 -8.77 11.53 4.29
C ILE A 38 -9.03 10.76 2.99
N LEU A 39 -9.79 9.66 3.03
CA LEU A 39 -10.08 8.85 1.84
C LEU A 39 -10.90 9.62 0.79
N VAL A 40 -11.82 10.46 1.23
CA VAL A 40 -12.61 11.34 0.33
C VAL A 40 -11.71 12.37 -0.33
N LYS A 41 -10.77 12.99 0.42
CA LYS A 41 -9.80 13.96 -0.11
C LYS A 41 -8.87 13.30 -1.14
N LEU A 42 -8.33 12.11 -0.82
CA LEU A 42 -7.51 11.33 -1.74
C LEU A 42 -8.26 11.01 -3.05
N ARG A 43 -9.48 10.51 -2.96
CA ARG A 43 -10.32 10.22 -4.13
C ARG A 43 -10.56 11.45 -4.99
N SER A 44 -10.84 12.59 -4.37
CA SER A 44 -11.09 13.84 -5.08
C SER A 44 -9.85 14.34 -5.80
N TYR A 45 -8.68 14.21 -5.17
CA TYR A 45 -7.39 14.54 -5.77
C TYR A 45 -7.11 13.66 -7.00
N LEU A 46 -7.20 12.34 -6.85
CA LEU A 46 -6.97 11.39 -7.94
C LEU A 46 -7.89 11.65 -9.14
N LYS A 47 -9.18 11.96 -8.90
CA LYS A 47 -10.10 12.34 -9.99
C LYS A 47 -9.69 13.61 -10.72
N LYS A 48 -9.22 14.61 -9.99
CA LYS A 48 -8.75 15.86 -10.57
C LYS A 48 -7.47 15.68 -11.39
N HIS A 49 -6.59 14.79 -10.96
CA HIS A 49 -5.27 14.52 -11.53
C HIS A 49 -5.19 13.19 -12.29
N GLU A 50 -6.34 12.64 -12.73
CA GLU A 50 -6.43 11.34 -13.41
C GLU A 50 -5.53 11.26 -14.64
N LYS A 51 -5.53 12.29 -15.48
CA LYS A 51 -4.71 12.34 -16.69
C LYS A 51 -3.21 12.34 -16.37
N GLU A 52 -2.81 13.05 -15.32
CA GLU A 52 -1.42 13.10 -14.85
C GLU A 52 -0.96 11.72 -14.33
N ALA A 53 -1.80 11.05 -13.55
CA ALA A 53 -1.52 9.70 -13.07
C ALA A 53 -1.36 8.69 -14.22
N LEU A 54 -2.28 8.72 -15.20
CA LEU A 54 -2.23 7.83 -16.36
C LEU A 54 -1.03 8.14 -17.28
N GLN A 55 -0.64 9.42 -17.41
CA GLN A 55 0.55 9.80 -18.16
C GLN A 55 1.82 9.27 -17.47
N ALA A 56 1.94 9.37 -16.15
CA ALA A 56 3.07 8.82 -15.41
C ALA A 56 3.24 7.30 -15.64
N LEU A 57 2.12 6.55 -15.70
CA LEU A 57 2.15 5.12 -16.04
C LEU A 57 2.57 4.85 -17.48
N THR A 58 2.19 5.73 -18.41
CA THR A 58 2.62 5.65 -19.80
C THR A 58 4.13 5.91 -19.92
N ASP A 59 4.64 6.91 -19.23
CA ASP A 59 6.05 7.30 -19.24
C ASP A 59 6.96 6.22 -18.66
N ASP A 60 6.54 5.56 -17.57
CA ASP A 60 7.33 4.52 -16.90
C ASP A 60 7.22 3.14 -17.57
N LEU A 61 6.05 2.75 -18.05
CA LEU A 61 5.73 1.37 -18.45
C LEU A 61 5.16 1.24 -19.87
N GLY A 62 4.95 2.34 -20.59
CA GLY A 62 4.33 2.33 -21.91
C GLY A 62 2.84 1.92 -21.90
N LYS A 63 2.19 1.93 -20.75
CA LYS A 63 0.76 1.58 -20.64
C LYS A 63 -0.10 2.57 -21.39
N SER A 64 -1.07 2.08 -22.15
CA SER A 64 -2.14 2.93 -22.68
C SER A 64 -2.99 3.48 -21.52
N SER A 65 -3.65 4.62 -21.72
CA SER A 65 -4.55 5.18 -20.70
C SER A 65 -5.64 4.18 -20.26
N PHE A 66 -6.12 3.35 -21.20
CA PHE A 66 -7.10 2.29 -20.90
C PHE A 66 -6.49 1.23 -19.97
N GLU A 67 -5.30 0.74 -20.29
CA GLU A 67 -4.62 -0.26 -19.47
C GLU A 67 -4.25 0.30 -18.09
N GLY A 68 -3.67 1.51 -18.03
CA GLY A 68 -3.35 2.17 -16.77
C GLY A 68 -4.58 2.39 -15.88
N TYR A 69 -5.73 2.76 -16.49
CA TYR A 69 -6.98 2.86 -15.73
C TYR A 69 -7.49 1.49 -15.26
N ALA A 70 -7.59 0.51 -16.17
CA ALA A 70 -8.19 -0.78 -15.87
C ALA A 70 -7.38 -1.63 -14.90
N THR A 71 -6.05 -1.50 -14.91
CA THR A 71 -5.13 -2.33 -14.11
C THR A 71 -4.58 -1.64 -12.88
N GLU A 72 -4.72 -0.31 -12.77
CA GLU A 72 -4.18 0.42 -11.63
C GLU A 72 -5.19 1.42 -11.04
N LEU A 73 -5.47 2.52 -11.72
CA LEU A 73 -6.24 3.61 -11.12
C LEU A 73 -7.68 3.23 -10.78
N GLY A 74 -8.33 2.43 -11.63
CA GLY A 74 -9.68 1.90 -11.39
C GLY A 74 -9.74 1.03 -10.13
N ILE A 75 -8.71 0.20 -9.90
CA ILE A 75 -8.59 -0.64 -8.70
C ILE A 75 -8.45 0.23 -7.45
N VAL A 76 -7.65 1.31 -7.52
CA VAL A 76 -7.51 2.28 -6.42
C VAL A 76 -8.85 2.94 -6.08
N TYR A 77 -9.64 3.33 -7.09
CA TYR A 77 -10.99 3.88 -6.83
C TYR A 77 -11.93 2.87 -6.20
N ASP A 78 -11.86 1.61 -6.63
CA ASP A 78 -12.68 0.54 -6.06
C ASP A 78 -12.28 0.26 -4.60
N GLU A 79 -10.99 0.27 -4.28
CA GLU A 79 -10.52 0.09 -2.90
C GLU A 79 -10.97 1.24 -1.98
N ILE A 80 -10.84 2.50 -2.42
CA ILE A 80 -11.36 3.64 -1.66
C ILE A 80 -12.87 3.49 -1.40
N ARG A 81 -13.64 3.09 -2.43
CA ARG A 81 -15.09 2.87 -2.30
C ARG A 81 -15.40 1.75 -1.32
N PHE A 82 -14.66 0.65 -1.38
CA PHE A 82 -14.81 -0.50 -0.51
C PHE A 82 -14.52 -0.12 0.95
N CYS A 83 -13.38 0.51 1.21
CA CYS A 83 -12.99 0.99 2.55
C CYS A 83 -14.04 1.97 3.13
N LEU A 84 -14.48 2.96 2.34
CA LEU A 84 -15.52 3.91 2.77
C LEU A 84 -16.84 3.22 3.14
N SER A 85 -17.17 2.09 2.48
CA SER A 85 -18.39 1.32 2.75
C SER A 85 -18.29 0.41 3.97
N LYS A 86 -17.09 -0.06 4.33
CA LYS A 86 -16.88 -1.12 5.33
C LYS A 86 -16.25 -0.66 6.63
N MET A 87 -15.47 0.43 6.63
CA MET A 87 -14.65 0.86 7.76
C MET A 87 -15.41 0.95 9.09
N TYR A 88 -16.66 1.46 9.07
CA TYR A 88 -17.49 1.55 10.28
C TYR A 88 -17.86 0.17 10.85
N GLY A 89 -18.07 -0.82 9.97
CA GLY A 89 -18.32 -2.20 10.35
C GLY A 89 -17.10 -2.88 10.97
N TRP A 90 -15.94 -2.67 10.34
CA TRP A 90 -14.67 -3.24 10.81
C TRP A 90 -14.22 -2.71 12.17
N ALA A 91 -14.47 -1.43 12.44
CA ALA A 91 -14.10 -0.80 13.70
C ALA A 91 -15.03 -1.16 14.89
N LYS A 92 -16.16 -1.85 14.64
CA LYS A 92 -17.08 -2.23 15.73
C LYS A 92 -16.46 -3.31 16.61
N PRO A 93 -16.51 -3.15 17.95
CA PRO A 93 -16.09 -4.22 18.87
C PRO A 93 -16.90 -5.49 18.65
N LYS A 94 -16.24 -6.64 18.62
CA LYS A 94 -16.88 -7.96 18.49
C LYS A 94 -16.98 -8.60 19.87
N ARG A 95 -18.20 -8.98 20.28
CA ARG A 95 -18.39 -9.78 21.49
C ARG A 95 -17.86 -11.20 21.26
N VAL A 96 -17.19 -11.74 22.27
CA VAL A 96 -16.70 -13.12 22.29
C VAL A 96 -17.16 -13.81 23.59
N PRO A 97 -17.21 -15.16 23.62
CA PRO A 97 -17.54 -15.88 24.84
C PRO A 97 -16.60 -15.50 25.98
N THR A 98 -17.17 -15.31 27.18
CA THR A 98 -16.42 -15.06 28.41
C THR A 98 -16.43 -16.32 29.24
N PRO A 99 -15.28 -16.82 29.71
CA PRO A 99 -15.24 -17.99 30.61
C PRO A 99 -16.09 -17.76 31.88
N LEU A 100 -16.78 -18.79 32.33
CA LEU A 100 -17.68 -18.70 33.49
C LEU A 100 -16.98 -18.20 34.77
N ALA A 101 -15.69 -18.50 34.92
CA ALA A 101 -14.86 -18.02 36.04
C ALA A 101 -14.77 -16.48 36.12
N HIS A 102 -15.10 -15.75 35.04
CA HIS A 102 -15.09 -14.29 35.01
C HIS A 102 -16.50 -13.67 35.08
N PHE A 103 -17.54 -14.46 35.40
CA PHE A 103 -18.89 -13.94 35.61
C PHE A 103 -18.90 -12.90 36.76
N PRO A 104 -19.57 -11.72 36.60
CA PRO A 104 -20.51 -11.33 35.51
C PRO A 104 -19.89 -10.44 34.41
N SER A 105 -18.62 -10.58 34.13
CA SER A 105 -17.93 -9.76 33.10
C SER A 105 -18.34 -10.12 31.65
N SER A 106 -17.93 -9.28 30.69
CA SER A 106 -18.11 -9.53 29.26
C SER A 106 -16.81 -9.28 28.49
N SER A 107 -16.54 -10.12 27.49
CA SER A 107 -15.32 -10.05 26.67
C SER A 107 -15.61 -9.48 25.29
N LYS A 108 -14.72 -8.64 24.78
CA LYS A 108 -14.81 -8.03 23.44
C LYS A 108 -13.43 -7.98 22.80
N ILE A 109 -13.40 -8.09 21.47
CA ILE A 109 -12.22 -7.84 20.64
C ILE A 109 -12.38 -6.46 20.00
N TYR A 110 -11.35 -5.62 20.15
CA TYR A 110 -11.26 -4.31 19.53
C TYR A 110 -10.18 -4.35 18.45
N ALA A 111 -10.48 -3.83 17.25
CA ALA A 111 -9.45 -3.58 16.25
C ALA A 111 -8.65 -2.31 16.64
N SER A 112 -7.33 -2.41 16.62
CA SER A 112 -6.42 -1.31 16.91
C SER A 112 -5.41 -1.16 15.76
N PRO A 113 -5.08 0.06 15.35
CA PRO A 113 -3.97 0.28 14.41
C PRO A 113 -2.63 -0.09 15.04
N TYR A 114 -1.66 -0.41 14.21
CA TYR A 114 -0.29 -0.74 14.64
C TYR A 114 0.46 0.51 15.13
N GLY A 115 0.41 1.60 14.37
CA GLY A 115 1.21 2.81 14.61
C GLY A 115 1.66 3.43 13.30
N VAL A 116 2.97 3.42 13.03
CA VAL A 116 3.55 3.87 11.77
C VAL A 116 3.83 2.65 10.89
N ALA A 117 3.12 2.55 9.76
CA ALA A 117 3.28 1.48 8.79
C ALA A 117 4.15 1.93 7.61
N ALA A 118 5.10 1.10 7.20
CA ALA A 118 5.84 1.29 5.94
C ALA A 118 5.18 0.52 4.80
N VAL A 119 4.95 1.17 3.67
CA VAL A 119 4.50 0.56 2.42
C VAL A 119 5.61 0.70 1.39
N LEU A 120 6.23 -0.45 1.05
CA LEU A 120 7.34 -0.53 0.11
C LEU A 120 6.84 -1.15 -1.20
N SER A 121 6.65 -0.31 -2.22
CA SER A 121 5.97 -0.72 -3.46
C SER A 121 6.94 -1.00 -4.61
N PRO A 122 6.58 -1.95 -5.52
CA PRO A 122 7.37 -2.33 -6.68
C PRO A 122 7.14 -1.40 -7.87
N TRP A 123 7.76 -1.74 -9.00
CA TRP A 123 7.76 -0.96 -10.23
C TRP A 123 6.72 -1.41 -11.27
N ASN A 124 6.19 -2.63 -11.17
CA ASN A 124 5.38 -3.22 -12.25
C ASN A 124 3.92 -2.76 -12.28
N TYR A 125 3.34 -2.44 -11.13
CA TYR A 125 2.07 -1.73 -10.94
C TYR A 125 2.28 -0.63 -9.90
N PRO A 126 3.07 0.39 -10.25
CA PRO A 126 3.64 1.31 -9.25
C PRO A 126 2.60 2.18 -8.55
N LEU A 127 1.49 2.52 -9.23
CA LEU A 127 0.42 3.32 -8.65
C LEU A 127 -0.47 2.48 -7.74
N GLN A 128 -0.96 1.34 -8.24
CA GLN A 128 -1.88 0.46 -7.51
C GLN A 128 -1.22 -0.15 -6.27
N LEU A 129 -0.04 -0.75 -6.44
CA LEU A 129 0.64 -1.45 -5.35
C LEU A 129 1.26 -0.50 -4.30
N ALA A 130 1.29 0.82 -4.58
CA ALA A 130 1.58 1.84 -3.60
C ALA A 130 0.32 2.31 -2.86
N LEU A 131 -0.73 2.66 -3.61
CA LEU A 131 -1.90 3.32 -3.04
C LEU A 131 -2.86 2.36 -2.32
N VAL A 132 -3.06 1.12 -2.80
CA VAL A 132 -3.98 0.17 -2.16
C VAL A 132 -3.55 -0.15 -0.73
N PRO A 133 -2.31 -0.61 -0.46
CA PRO A 133 -1.89 -0.87 0.93
C PRO A 133 -1.85 0.40 1.79
N MET A 134 -1.54 1.57 1.21
CA MET A 134 -1.60 2.85 1.92
C MET A 134 -3.03 3.18 2.34
N ILE A 135 -4.02 3.00 1.45
CA ILE A 135 -5.44 3.21 1.74
C ILE A 135 -5.90 2.32 2.88
N ASP A 136 -5.51 1.04 2.87
CA ASP A 136 -5.87 0.08 3.91
C ASP A 136 -5.26 0.44 5.26
N ALA A 137 -3.97 0.82 5.27
CA ALA A 137 -3.28 1.28 6.46
C ALA A 137 -3.92 2.54 7.07
N LEU A 138 -4.28 3.54 6.23
CA LEU A 138 -4.98 4.76 6.64
C LEU A 138 -6.41 4.45 7.12
N THR A 139 -7.11 3.53 6.48
CA THR A 139 -8.45 3.08 6.89
C THR A 139 -8.41 2.42 8.26
N ALA A 140 -7.37 1.64 8.55
CA ALA A 140 -7.14 1.05 9.86
C ALA A 140 -6.78 2.09 10.94
N GLY A 141 -6.25 3.28 10.55
CA GLY A 141 -5.89 4.38 11.43
C GLY A 141 -4.40 4.50 11.69
N ASN A 142 -3.55 3.90 10.87
CA ASN A 142 -2.10 4.05 10.94
C ASN A 142 -1.64 5.37 10.30
N CYS A 143 -0.46 5.85 10.68
CA CYS A 143 0.36 6.74 9.88
C CYS A 143 1.13 5.89 8.84
N VAL A 144 1.47 6.46 7.69
CA VAL A 144 2.07 5.69 6.59
C VAL A 144 3.31 6.36 6.05
N VAL A 145 4.40 5.61 6.00
CA VAL A 145 5.58 5.92 5.18
C VAL A 145 5.44 5.16 3.87
N LEU A 146 5.31 5.88 2.78
CA LEU A 146 5.25 5.32 1.44
C LEU A 146 6.62 5.42 0.77
N LYS A 147 7.18 4.30 0.32
CA LYS A 147 8.42 4.27 -0.46
C LYS A 147 8.17 3.61 -1.82
N PRO A 148 7.97 4.40 -2.88
CA PRO A 148 7.82 3.88 -4.23
C PRO A 148 9.13 3.33 -4.79
N SER A 149 9.04 2.62 -5.91
CA SER A 149 10.20 2.07 -6.60
C SER A 149 11.02 3.18 -7.27
N ARG A 150 12.35 3.10 -7.18
CA ARG A 150 13.27 3.96 -7.95
C ARG A 150 13.19 3.76 -9.47
N THR A 151 12.64 2.63 -9.92
CA THR A 151 12.59 2.27 -11.34
C THR A 151 11.44 2.97 -12.06
N SER A 152 10.32 3.22 -11.36
CA SER A 152 9.14 3.94 -11.88
C SER A 152 9.19 5.40 -11.45
N GLN A 153 10.03 6.20 -12.11
CA GLN A 153 10.36 7.56 -11.66
C GLN A 153 9.19 8.54 -11.82
N SER A 154 8.47 8.50 -12.94
CA SER A 154 7.34 9.38 -13.21
C SER A 154 6.18 9.12 -12.24
N THR A 155 5.87 7.85 -11.98
CA THR A 155 4.85 7.48 -11.00
C THR A 155 5.30 7.83 -9.57
N SER A 156 6.58 7.65 -9.24
CA SER A 156 7.12 8.02 -7.92
C SER A 156 7.01 9.53 -7.68
N ALA A 157 7.33 10.36 -8.69
CA ALA A 157 7.17 11.81 -8.61
C ALA A 157 5.70 12.22 -8.45
N PHE A 158 4.79 11.55 -9.17
CA PHE A 158 3.35 11.76 -9.00
C PHE A 158 2.88 11.39 -7.58
N LEU A 159 3.32 10.26 -7.04
CA LEU A 159 2.99 9.81 -5.69
C LEU A 159 3.53 10.76 -4.62
N GLN A 160 4.74 11.27 -4.79
CA GLN A 160 5.32 12.27 -3.89
C GLN A 160 4.47 13.54 -3.86
N LYS A 161 4.16 14.12 -5.02
CA LYS A 161 3.29 15.29 -5.17
C LYS A 161 1.90 15.05 -4.54
N LEU A 162 1.31 13.88 -4.81
CA LEU A 162 0.04 13.48 -4.21
C LEU A 162 0.11 13.50 -2.68
N CYS A 163 1.15 12.91 -2.10
CA CYS A 163 1.30 12.86 -0.65
C CYS A 163 1.43 14.25 -0.05
N GLU A 164 2.23 15.13 -0.64
CA GLU A 164 2.45 16.50 -0.19
C GLU A 164 1.18 17.38 -0.30
N GLU A 165 0.38 17.21 -1.36
CA GLU A 165 -0.83 18.03 -1.57
C GLU A 165 -2.07 17.51 -0.82
N VAL A 166 -2.12 16.19 -0.52
CA VAL A 166 -3.31 15.57 0.08
C VAL A 166 -3.23 15.45 1.58
N PHE A 167 -2.06 15.13 2.13
CA PHE A 167 -1.92 14.72 3.53
C PHE A 167 -1.08 15.72 4.37
N ASP A 168 -1.25 15.65 5.67
CA ASP A 168 -0.28 16.16 6.64
C ASP A 168 0.94 15.23 6.60
N GLU A 169 2.15 15.78 6.57
CA GLU A 169 3.38 14.98 6.50
C GLU A 169 3.59 14.06 7.70
N ARG A 170 2.96 14.34 8.83
CA ARG A 170 2.96 13.48 10.01
C ARG A 170 2.00 12.29 9.88
N LEU A 171 1.05 12.36 8.94
CA LEU A 171 0.13 11.27 8.65
C LEU A 171 0.63 10.38 7.50
N VAL A 172 1.05 10.97 6.39
CA VAL A 172 1.61 10.26 5.24
C VAL A 172 2.87 10.97 4.77
N ARG A 173 3.95 10.22 4.68
CA ARG A 173 5.22 10.68 4.17
C ARG A 173 5.68 9.81 3.02
N CYS A 174 5.94 10.41 1.86
CA CYS A 174 6.53 9.71 0.72
C CYS A 174 8.04 9.90 0.74
N LEU A 175 8.79 8.80 0.77
CA LEU A 175 10.25 8.83 0.70
C LEU A 175 10.71 8.62 -0.74
N PRO A 176 11.79 9.29 -1.19
CA PRO A 176 12.29 9.12 -2.54
C PRO A 176 12.79 7.70 -2.81
N GLY A 177 12.62 7.27 -4.06
CA GLY A 177 13.12 5.96 -4.52
C GLY A 177 14.60 6.00 -4.88
N SER A 178 15.51 6.11 -3.90
CA SER A 178 16.96 6.03 -4.13
C SER A 178 17.56 4.70 -3.65
N SER A 179 18.81 4.42 -4.01
CA SER A 179 19.54 3.24 -3.50
C SER A 179 19.83 3.37 -2.01
N GLU A 180 20.30 4.54 -1.61
CA GLU A 180 20.62 4.85 -0.22
C GLU A 180 19.38 4.73 0.68
N MET A 181 18.24 5.23 0.19
CA MET A 181 16.96 5.09 0.90
C MET A 181 16.54 3.64 1.11
N ASN A 182 16.87 2.73 0.17
CA ASN A 182 16.60 1.30 0.36
C ASN A 182 17.39 0.71 1.54
N ASP A 183 18.64 1.14 1.72
CA ASP A 183 19.48 0.68 2.81
C ASP A 183 19.04 1.31 4.15
N TRP A 184 18.76 2.61 4.15
CA TRP A 184 18.31 3.32 5.35
C TRP A 184 16.99 2.77 5.89
N ILE A 185 16.02 2.49 5.02
CA ILE A 185 14.68 2.02 5.46
C ILE A 185 14.73 0.68 6.20
N LEU A 186 15.75 -0.15 5.93
CA LEU A 186 15.96 -1.41 6.64
C LEU A 186 16.45 -1.22 8.09
N SER A 187 17.03 -0.06 8.42
CA SER A 187 17.47 0.28 9.79
C SER A 187 16.42 1.00 10.62
N ILE A 188 15.30 1.43 9.99
CA ILE A 188 14.24 2.19 10.67
C ILE A 188 13.26 1.24 11.37
N HIS A 189 12.88 1.60 12.60
CA HIS A 189 11.83 0.89 13.32
C HIS A 189 10.43 1.34 12.88
N PHE A 190 9.70 0.44 12.22
CA PHE A 190 8.28 0.56 11.91
C PHE A 190 7.45 -0.40 12.77
N ASP A 191 6.17 -0.07 12.97
CA ASP A 191 5.24 -0.93 13.71
C ASP A 191 4.61 -2.00 12.80
N LYS A 192 4.62 -1.77 11.49
CA LYS A 192 4.19 -2.71 10.43
C LYS A 192 4.94 -2.42 9.14
N ILE A 193 5.35 -3.47 8.42
CA ILE A 193 5.90 -3.34 7.07
C ILE A 193 5.03 -4.12 6.08
N PHE A 194 4.58 -3.46 5.02
CA PHE A 194 3.96 -4.09 3.86
C PHE A 194 4.89 -3.94 2.66
N PHE A 195 5.35 -5.04 2.13
CA PHE A 195 6.30 -5.07 1.01
C PHE A 195 5.76 -5.90 -0.14
N THR A 196 5.85 -5.35 -1.34
CA THR A 196 5.62 -6.08 -2.59
C THR A 196 6.88 -6.06 -3.45
N GLY A 197 7.38 -7.23 -3.83
CA GLY A 197 8.60 -7.31 -4.66
C GLY A 197 9.21 -8.71 -4.76
N SER A 198 10.54 -8.79 -4.89
CA SER A 198 11.23 -10.07 -5.06
C SER A 198 11.39 -10.83 -3.73
N PRO A 199 11.42 -12.19 -3.76
CA PRO A 199 11.69 -13.00 -2.57
C PRO A 199 13.05 -12.67 -1.92
N THR A 200 14.04 -12.25 -2.70
CA THR A 200 15.37 -11.89 -2.19
C THR A 200 15.29 -10.66 -1.27
N ILE A 201 14.64 -9.59 -1.73
CA ILE A 201 14.46 -8.39 -0.91
C ILE A 201 13.49 -8.66 0.25
N GLY A 202 12.43 -9.46 0.03
CA GLY A 202 11.52 -9.86 1.10
C GLY A 202 12.23 -10.53 2.28
N ARG A 203 13.24 -11.40 2.01
CA ARG A 203 14.06 -11.99 3.08
C ARG A 203 14.88 -10.94 3.84
N GLN A 204 15.47 -9.97 3.14
CA GLN A 204 16.21 -8.88 3.78
C GLN A 204 15.33 -8.06 4.71
N ILE A 205 14.10 -7.74 4.25
CA ILE A 205 13.11 -7.04 5.06
C ILE A 205 12.71 -7.84 6.29
N MET A 206 12.48 -9.16 6.16
CA MET A 206 12.18 -10.00 7.32
C MET A 206 13.33 -10.05 8.33
N HIS A 207 14.57 -10.13 7.86
CA HIS A 207 15.74 -10.07 8.74
C HIS A 207 15.81 -8.74 9.51
N ALA A 208 15.67 -7.62 8.80
CA ALA A 208 15.68 -6.30 9.43
C ALA A 208 14.50 -6.11 10.42
N ALA A 209 13.31 -6.58 10.05
CA ALA A 209 12.12 -6.49 10.90
C ALA A 209 12.24 -7.33 12.18
N ALA A 210 12.97 -8.44 12.14
CA ALA A 210 13.16 -9.32 13.30
C ALA A 210 13.88 -8.62 14.46
N GLU A 211 14.79 -7.68 14.18
CA GLU A 211 15.51 -6.91 15.20
C GLU A 211 14.56 -6.11 16.11
N ASN A 212 13.43 -5.66 15.56
CA ASN A 212 12.43 -4.85 16.27
C ASN A 212 11.12 -5.63 16.53
N LEU A 213 11.04 -6.93 16.21
CA LEU A 213 9.82 -7.74 16.24
C LEU A 213 8.67 -7.12 15.44
N THR A 214 9.00 -6.40 14.35
CA THR A 214 8.03 -5.75 13.48
C THR A 214 7.23 -6.78 12.69
N ASP A 215 5.91 -6.65 12.69
CA ASP A 215 5.03 -7.49 11.87
C ASP A 215 5.18 -7.15 10.38
N VAL A 216 5.36 -8.18 9.54
CA VAL A 216 5.64 -8.04 8.11
C VAL A 216 4.58 -8.76 7.28
N THR A 217 4.10 -8.10 6.23
CA THR A 217 3.33 -8.72 5.15
C THR A 217 4.16 -8.65 3.87
N LEU A 218 4.40 -9.81 3.25
CA LEU A 218 5.18 -9.93 2.02
C LEU A 218 4.30 -10.41 0.88
N GLU A 219 4.17 -9.58 -0.17
CA GLU A 219 3.60 -9.94 -1.45
C GLU A 219 4.76 -10.15 -2.44
N LEU A 220 4.91 -11.39 -2.90
CA LEU A 220 6.10 -11.80 -3.65
C LEU A 220 5.74 -12.28 -5.06
N GLY A 221 6.75 -12.54 -5.88
CA GLY A 221 6.56 -13.14 -7.18
C GLY A 221 5.97 -14.55 -7.10
N GLY A 222 5.37 -15.01 -8.20
CA GLY A 222 4.72 -16.30 -8.28
C GLY A 222 5.09 -17.10 -9.51
N LYS A 223 4.78 -18.39 -9.46
CA LYS A 223 4.79 -19.36 -10.57
C LYS A 223 3.38 -19.96 -10.65
N SER A 224 2.42 -19.14 -11.13
CA SER A 224 0.99 -19.48 -11.07
C SER A 224 0.63 -20.54 -12.11
N PRO A 225 0.20 -21.76 -11.71
CA PRO A 225 -0.24 -22.80 -12.65
C PRO A 225 -1.55 -22.41 -13.32
N CYS A 226 -1.69 -22.70 -14.61
CA CYS A 226 -2.90 -22.51 -15.38
C CYS A 226 -3.49 -23.85 -15.80
N ILE A 227 -4.53 -24.30 -15.10
CA ILE A 227 -5.15 -25.60 -15.33
C ILE A 227 -6.41 -25.43 -16.20
N ILE A 228 -6.42 -26.07 -17.38
CA ILE A 228 -7.57 -26.09 -18.29
C ILE A 228 -8.19 -27.49 -18.23
N ALA A 229 -9.39 -27.58 -17.66
CA ALA A 229 -10.12 -28.85 -17.54
C ALA A 229 -10.59 -29.39 -18.91
N SER A 230 -10.83 -30.70 -19.00
CA SER A 230 -11.19 -31.37 -20.25
C SER A 230 -12.52 -30.92 -20.86
N ASP A 231 -13.42 -30.36 -20.06
CA ASP A 231 -14.74 -29.83 -20.47
C ASP A 231 -14.71 -28.33 -20.79
N ALA A 232 -13.55 -27.69 -20.71
CA ALA A 232 -13.41 -26.27 -20.97
C ALA A 232 -13.56 -25.93 -22.46
N ASN A 233 -14.09 -24.74 -22.75
CA ASN A 233 -14.06 -24.19 -24.10
C ASN A 233 -12.65 -23.72 -24.44
N ILE A 234 -11.90 -24.53 -25.19
CA ILE A 234 -10.48 -24.31 -25.50
C ILE A 234 -10.22 -22.95 -26.15
N LYS A 235 -11.06 -22.53 -27.12
CA LYS A 235 -10.89 -21.23 -27.77
C LYS A 235 -11.00 -20.07 -26.79
N ARG A 236 -11.99 -20.11 -25.91
CA ARG A 236 -12.17 -19.08 -24.86
C ARG A 236 -11.05 -19.14 -23.82
N ALA A 237 -10.63 -20.33 -23.42
CA ALA A 237 -9.53 -20.52 -22.50
C ALA A 237 -8.23 -19.91 -23.06
N ALA A 238 -7.87 -20.21 -24.30
CA ALA A 238 -6.71 -19.67 -24.98
C ALA A 238 -6.73 -18.14 -25.04
N GLN A 239 -7.87 -17.54 -25.39
CA GLN A 239 -8.02 -16.07 -25.41
C GLN A 239 -7.80 -15.43 -24.03
N ARG A 240 -8.35 -16.03 -22.96
CA ARG A 240 -8.21 -15.52 -21.60
C ARG A 240 -6.80 -15.71 -21.06
N VAL A 241 -6.17 -16.84 -21.33
CA VAL A 241 -4.78 -17.10 -20.92
C VAL A 241 -3.83 -16.15 -21.65
N ALA A 242 -4.00 -15.97 -22.95
CA ALA A 242 -3.21 -15.01 -23.72
C ALA A 242 -3.37 -13.58 -23.19
N TRP A 243 -4.60 -13.14 -22.91
CA TRP A 243 -4.85 -11.83 -22.30
C TRP A 243 -4.20 -11.71 -20.93
N GLY A 244 -4.42 -12.68 -20.04
CA GLY A 244 -3.86 -12.66 -18.68
C GLY A 244 -2.35 -12.73 -18.65
N LYS A 245 -1.70 -13.37 -19.64
CA LYS A 245 -0.25 -13.44 -19.77
C LYS A 245 0.34 -12.17 -20.38
N CYS A 246 -0.34 -11.53 -21.32
CA CYS A 246 0.20 -10.38 -22.06
C CYS A 246 -0.04 -9.04 -21.37
N ILE A 247 -1.00 -8.97 -20.43
CA ILE A 247 -1.27 -7.73 -19.68
C ILE A 247 0.01 -7.25 -18.97
N ASN A 248 0.27 -5.95 -18.99
CA ASN A 248 1.49 -5.34 -18.45
C ASN A 248 2.77 -6.01 -18.98
N SER A 249 2.77 -6.44 -20.26
CA SER A 249 3.88 -7.17 -20.91
C SER A 249 4.33 -8.42 -20.17
N GLY A 250 3.43 -9.07 -19.42
CA GLY A 250 3.69 -10.27 -18.62
C GLY A 250 4.35 -10.01 -17.27
N GLN A 251 4.55 -8.75 -16.90
CA GLN A 251 5.22 -8.33 -15.66
C GLN A 251 4.26 -8.35 -14.46
N THR A 252 3.61 -9.50 -14.22
CA THR A 252 2.53 -9.66 -13.25
C THR A 252 2.77 -10.90 -12.40
N CYS A 253 2.81 -10.74 -11.08
CA CYS A 253 3.08 -11.81 -10.11
C CYS A 253 2.05 -12.95 -10.17
N VAL A 254 0.80 -12.65 -10.53
CA VAL A 254 -0.33 -13.59 -10.64
C VAL A 254 -0.64 -14.01 -12.07
N ALA A 255 0.19 -13.65 -13.05
CA ALA A 255 0.00 -14.07 -14.44
C ALA A 255 0.09 -15.59 -14.58
N PRO A 256 -0.68 -16.22 -15.50
CA PRO A 256 -0.51 -17.63 -15.81
C PRO A 256 0.91 -17.91 -16.31
N ASP A 257 1.60 -18.89 -15.70
CA ASP A 257 3.01 -19.17 -15.98
C ASP A 257 3.22 -20.51 -16.71
N TYR A 258 2.61 -21.60 -16.28
CA TYR A 258 2.69 -22.92 -16.94
C TYR A 258 1.36 -23.68 -16.89
#